data_68705d47a0da158c06bac6a0a8b4485d
#
_entry.id   68705d47a0da158c06bac6a0a8b4485d
#
_cell.length_a   1.000
_cell.length_b   1.000
_cell.length_c   1.000
_cell.angle_alpha   90.00
_cell.angle_beta   90.00
_cell.angle_gamma   90.00
#
_symmetry.space_group_name_H-M   'P 1'
#
loop_
_entity.id
_entity.type
_entity.pdbx_description
1 polymer ?
#
loop_
_entity_poly.entity_id
_entity_poly.type
_entity_poly.pdbx_seq_one_letter_code
_entity_poly.pdbx_strand_id
1 'polypeptide(L)'
;MPLPECEMPFDGLRYYKESVETGQLQRQFTSLDADHAQFGIGRYACPGRYMASMQIKFVVTKLFMNYDVKFPEQQGVPKVVALMEFFLRDPDAKTMIREKKR
;
A
#
# COMPACT_ATOMS: atom_id res chain seq x y z
N MET A 1 15.32 -16.87 -4.60
CA MET A 1 16.04 -15.64 -4.96
C MET A 1 15.49 -14.51 -4.09
N PRO A 2 16.27 -13.94 -3.17
CA PRO A 2 15.76 -12.81 -2.40
C PRO A 2 15.52 -11.64 -3.37
N LEU A 3 14.36 -11.02 -3.26
CA LEU A 3 14.09 -9.76 -3.97
C LEU A 3 15.16 -8.74 -3.50
N PRO A 4 15.69 -7.91 -4.39
CA PRO A 4 16.58 -6.83 -3.98
C PRO A 4 15.83 -6.02 -2.91
N GLU A 5 16.46 -5.87 -1.75
CA GLU A 5 15.96 -4.99 -0.71
C GLU A 5 15.84 -3.60 -1.35
N CYS A 6 14.59 -3.16 -1.53
CA CYS A 6 14.34 -1.81 -1.98
C CYS A 6 14.65 -0.89 -0.80
N GLU A 7 15.90 -0.47 -0.70
CA GLU A 7 16.42 0.37 0.39
C GLU A 7 15.89 1.81 0.37
N MET A 8 14.93 2.10 -0.51
CA MET A 8 14.35 3.43 -0.52
C MET A 8 13.43 3.62 0.69
N PRO A 9 13.72 4.61 1.54
CA PRO A 9 12.85 4.91 2.67
C PRO A 9 11.44 5.23 2.18
N PHE A 10 10.44 4.74 2.90
CA PHE A 10 9.04 5.01 2.56
C PHE A 10 8.75 6.51 2.67
N ASP A 11 8.38 7.13 1.56
CA ASP A 11 7.88 8.51 1.51
C ASP A 11 6.41 8.51 1.08
N GLY A 12 5.51 8.75 2.03
CA GLY A 12 4.07 8.82 1.79
C GLY A 12 3.65 9.99 0.90
N LEU A 13 4.51 10.99 0.73
CA LEU A 13 4.23 12.20 -0.07
C LEU A 13 4.95 12.20 -1.43
N ARG A 14 5.60 11.10 -1.83
CA ARG A 14 6.40 11.05 -3.07
C ARG A 14 5.62 11.49 -4.29
N TYR A 15 4.39 11.03 -4.46
CA TYR A 15 3.55 11.40 -5.61
C TYR A 15 3.04 12.84 -5.56
N TYR A 16 2.82 13.37 -4.36
CA TYR A 16 2.49 14.78 -4.18
C TYR A 16 3.65 15.66 -4.61
N LYS A 17 4.86 15.35 -4.15
CA LYS A 17 6.07 16.09 -4.53
C LYS A 17 6.29 16.06 -6.05
N GLU A 18 6.17 14.87 -6.67
CA GLU A 18 6.25 14.70 -8.11
C GLU A 18 5.22 15.56 -8.85
N SER A 19 3.99 15.62 -8.37
CA SER A 19 2.93 16.42 -9.01
C SER A 19 3.19 17.92 -8.91
N VAL A 20 3.79 18.39 -7.82
CA VAL A 20 4.19 19.80 -7.65
C VAL A 20 5.34 20.16 -8.59
N GLU A 21 6.32 19.27 -8.76
CA GLU A 21 7.48 19.48 -9.61
C GLU A 21 7.12 19.45 -11.10
N THR A 22 6.27 18.52 -11.51
CA THR A 22 5.92 18.31 -12.92
C THR A 22 4.71 19.13 -13.37
N GLY A 23 3.94 19.71 -12.44
CA GLY A 23 2.68 20.40 -12.73
C GLY A 23 1.55 19.49 -13.24
N GLN A 24 1.76 18.15 -13.21
CA GLN A 24 0.76 17.17 -13.61
C GLN A 24 -0.13 16.78 -12.43
N LEU A 25 -1.38 16.40 -12.75
CA LEU A 25 -2.29 15.86 -11.75
C LEU A 25 -1.68 14.66 -11.03
N GLN A 26 -1.85 14.63 -9.72
CA GLN A 26 -1.40 13.52 -8.88
C GLN A 26 -1.81 12.17 -9.45
N ARG A 27 -0.88 11.22 -9.45
CA ARG A 27 -1.20 9.83 -9.73
C ARG A 27 -2.17 9.32 -8.67
N GLN A 28 -3.34 8.91 -9.13
CA GLN A 28 -4.36 8.35 -8.25
C GLN A 28 -4.07 6.87 -7.98
N PHE A 29 -4.58 6.35 -6.88
CA PHE A 29 -4.48 4.92 -6.55
C PHE A 29 -5.00 4.00 -7.67
N THR A 30 -5.96 4.48 -8.47
CA THR A 30 -6.56 3.76 -9.61
C THR A 30 -5.88 4.02 -10.94
N SER A 31 -4.82 4.82 -10.98
CA SER A 31 -4.08 5.12 -12.22
C SER A 31 -3.46 3.86 -12.81
N LEU A 32 -3.41 3.80 -14.13
CA LEU A 32 -2.86 2.70 -14.91
C LEU A 32 -1.62 3.19 -15.65
N ASP A 33 -0.50 3.11 -15.03
CA ASP A 33 0.80 3.51 -15.56
C ASP A 33 1.78 2.33 -15.51
N ALA A 34 2.88 2.41 -16.27
CA ALA A 34 3.94 1.42 -16.21
C ALA A 34 4.56 1.29 -14.81
N ASP A 35 4.61 2.40 -14.07
CA ASP A 35 5.13 2.45 -12.69
C ASP A 35 4.08 2.08 -11.63
N HIS A 36 2.81 1.96 -12.04
CA HIS A 36 1.65 1.67 -11.17
C HIS A 36 0.79 0.56 -11.76
N ALA A 37 1.37 -0.63 -11.88
CA ALA A 37 0.74 -1.78 -12.50
C ALA A 37 -0.12 -2.64 -11.54
N GLN A 38 -0.42 -2.15 -10.33
CA GLN A 38 -1.18 -2.90 -9.32
C GLN A 38 -2.58 -3.34 -9.78
N PHE A 39 -3.17 -2.64 -10.73
CA PHE A 39 -4.45 -2.99 -11.35
C PHE A 39 -4.32 -3.46 -12.80
N GLY A 40 -3.14 -3.84 -13.22
CA GLY A 40 -2.84 -4.22 -14.60
C GLY A 40 -2.70 -3.01 -15.54
N ILE A 41 -2.46 -3.30 -16.82
CA ILE A 41 -2.20 -2.27 -17.84
C ILE A 41 -2.99 -2.60 -19.10
N GLY A 42 -3.45 -1.57 -19.80
CA GLY A 42 -4.14 -1.68 -21.07
C GLY A 42 -5.41 -2.51 -20.98
N ARG A 43 -5.61 -3.46 -21.90
CA ARG A 43 -6.80 -4.30 -21.96
C ARG A 43 -6.97 -5.27 -20.78
N TYR A 44 -5.90 -5.50 -20.03
CA TYR A 44 -5.91 -6.35 -18.84
C TYR A 44 -6.13 -5.57 -17.54
N ALA A 45 -6.40 -4.27 -17.64
CA ALA A 45 -6.69 -3.44 -16.49
C ALA A 45 -7.92 -3.93 -15.73
N CYS A 46 -7.82 -3.97 -14.41
CA CYS A 46 -8.93 -4.37 -13.55
C CYS A 46 -10.13 -3.41 -13.70
N PRO A 47 -11.30 -3.85 -14.18
CA PRO A 47 -12.46 -2.98 -14.31
C PRO A 47 -13.05 -2.56 -12.96
N GLY A 48 -12.85 -3.35 -11.92
CA GLY A 48 -13.32 -3.10 -10.55
C GLY A 48 -12.40 -2.23 -9.68
N ARG A 49 -11.34 -1.63 -10.25
CA ARG A 49 -10.36 -0.86 -9.49
C ARG A 49 -10.93 0.33 -8.73
N TYR A 50 -11.93 0.98 -9.27
CA TYR A 50 -12.61 2.11 -8.62
C TYR A 50 -13.39 1.66 -7.39
N MET A 51 -14.15 0.57 -7.52
CA MET A 51 -14.87 -0.05 -6.40
C MET A 51 -13.91 -0.54 -5.32
N ALA A 52 -12.84 -1.23 -5.71
CA ALA A 52 -11.80 -1.68 -4.80
C ALA A 52 -11.16 -0.50 -4.05
N SER A 53 -10.84 0.59 -4.75
CA SER A 53 -10.32 1.81 -4.14
C SER A 53 -11.26 2.41 -3.11
N MET A 54 -12.55 2.49 -3.40
CA MET A 54 -13.56 2.99 -2.46
C MET A 54 -13.65 2.12 -1.21
N GLN A 55 -13.70 0.81 -1.37
CA GLN A 55 -13.75 -0.15 -0.25
C GLN A 55 -12.52 -0.04 0.63
N ILE A 56 -11.32 -0.04 0.05
CA ILE A 56 -10.06 0.09 0.79
C ILE A 56 -10.03 1.41 1.57
N LYS A 57 -10.36 2.53 0.93
CA LYS A 57 -10.40 3.85 1.58
C LYS A 57 -11.39 3.87 2.74
N PHE A 58 -12.57 3.28 2.57
CA PHE A 58 -13.58 3.20 3.63
C PHE A 58 -13.08 2.40 4.83
N VAL A 59 -12.52 1.21 4.61
CA VAL A 59 -11.98 0.35 5.67
C VAL A 59 -10.84 1.04 6.40
N VAL A 60 -9.87 1.59 5.66
CA VAL A 60 -8.71 2.28 6.22
C VAL A 60 -9.13 3.51 7.03
N THR A 61 -10.07 4.30 6.52
CA THR A 61 -10.61 5.47 7.25
C THR A 61 -11.26 5.05 8.56
N LYS A 62 -12.13 4.03 8.54
CA LYS A 62 -12.77 3.50 9.74
C LYS A 62 -11.75 2.97 10.74
N LEU A 63 -10.74 2.26 10.27
CA LEU A 63 -9.68 1.73 11.11
C LEU A 63 -8.93 2.85 11.82
N PHE A 64 -8.41 3.82 11.08
CA PHE A 64 -7.60 4.91 11.66
C PHE A 64 -8.39 5.93 12.47
N MET A 65 -9.68 6.09 12.20
CA MET A 65 -10.54 6.93 13.05
C MET A 65 -10.80 6.34 14.42
N ASN A 66 -10.91 5.02 14.52
CA ASN A 66 -11.33 4.36 15.76
C ASN A 66 -10.17 3.68 16.49
N TYR A 67 -9.07 3.35 15.80
CA TYR A 67 -7.98 2.57 16.38
C TYR A 67 -6.62 3.22 16.13
N ASP A 68 -5.72 3.02 17.09
CA ASP A 68 -4.29 3.22 16.92
C ASP A 68 -3.67 1.90 16.51
N VAL A 69 -2.85 1.92 15.46
CA VAL A 69 -2.24 0.72 14.90
C VAL A 69 -0.73 0.90 14.90
N LYS A 70 0.01 -0.08 15.44
CA LYS A 70 1.47 -0.09 15.36
C LYS A 70 2.03 -1.51 15.22
N PHE A 71 3.23 -1.63 14.70
CA PHE A 71 3.97 -2.88 14.77
C PHE A 71 4.64 -3.04 16.14
N PRO A 72 4.80 -4.27 16.63
CA PRO A 72 5.62 -4.53 17.80
C PRO A 72 7.07 -4.06 17.56
N GLU A 73 7.67 -3.41 18.53
CA GLU A 73 9.01 -2.82 18.38
C GLU A 73 10.11 -3.87 18.06
N GLN A 74 9.88 -5.10 18.50
CA GLN A 74 10.83 -6.21 18.28
C GLN A 74 10.71 -6.88 16.92
N GLN A 75 9.64 -6.66 16.18
CA GLN A 75 9.36 -7.39 14.94
C GLN A 75 9.82 -6.63 13.68
N GLY A 76 9.93 -5.30 13.74
CA GLY A 76 10.20 -4.49 12.56
C GLY A 76 9.08 -4.58 11.51
N VAL A 77 9.41 -4.25 10.27
CA VAL A 77 8.48 -4.38 9.14
C VAL A 77 8.41 -5.85 8.70
N PRO A 78 7.20 -6.45 8.62
CA PRO A 78 7.06 -7.84 8.18
C PRO A 78 7.64 -8.07 6.80
N LYS A 79 8.39 -9.16 6.63
CA LYS A 79 8.99 -9.52 5.35
C LYS A 79 7.94 -10.15 4.42
N VAL A 80 8.08 -9.88 3.15
CA VAL A 80 7.31 -10.53 2.10
C VAL A 80 8.16 -11.65 1.51
N VAL A 81 7.62 -12.86 1.47
CA VAL A 81 8.28 -13.99 0.84
C VAL A 81 7.69 -14.18 -0.55
N ALA A 82 8.52 -14.10 -1.57
CA ALA A 82 8.13 -14.42 -2.93
C ALA A 82 8.36 -15.93 -3.18
N LEU A 83 7.29 -16.64 -3.48
CA LEU A 83 7.34 -18.05 -3.88
C LEU A 83 6.76 -18.16 -5.30
N MET A 84 7.63 -18.37 -6.29
CA MET A 84 7.26 -18.33 -7.70
C MET A 84 6.60 -17.00 -8.08
N GLU A 85 5.33 -17.03 -8.50
CA GLU A 85 4.54 -15.84 -8.86
C GLU A 85 3.68 -15.30 -7.71
N PHE A 86 3.76 -15.94 -6.53
CA PHE A 86 2.96 -15.56 -5.38
C PHE A 86 3.79 -14.79 -4.35
N PHE A 87 3.21 -13.68 -3.89
CA PHE A 87 3.74 -12.92 -2.77
C PHE A 87 3.00 -13.32 -1.50
N LEU A 88 3.67 -14.05 -0.64
CA LEU A 88 3.14 -14.47 0.64
C LEU A 88 3.63 -13.51 1.72
N ARG A 89 2.70 -13.02 2.52
CA ARG A 89 3.06 -12.27 3.72
C ARG A 89 3.51 -13.24 4.80
N ASP A 90 4.36 -12.74 5.67
CA ASP A 90 4.77 -13.47 6.86
C ASP A 90 3.52 -13.83 7.70
N PRO A 91 3.22 -15.13 7.88
CA PRO A 91 2.05 -15.56 8.65
C PRO A 91 2.17 -15.24 10.13
N ASP A 92 3.39 -15.06 10.64
CA ASP A 92 3.67 -14.74 12.04
C ASP A 92 3.69 -13.23 12.31
N ALA A 93 3.48 -12.42 11.29
CA ALA A 93 3.43 -10.97 11.41
C ALA A 93 2.28 -10.54 12.33
N LYS A 94 2.62 -9.82 13.41
CA LYS A 94 1.66 -9.33 14.40
C LYS A 94 1.50 -7.82 14.25
N THR A 95 0.28 -7.35 14.47
CA THR A 95 -0.04 -5.93 14.52
C THR A 95 -0.74 -5.63 15.83
N MET A 96 -0.29 -4.61 16.53
CA MET A 96 -0.92 -4.15 17.75
C MET A 96 -2.00 -3.13 17.43
N ILE A 97 -3.21 -3.34 17.93
CA ILE A 97 -4.37 -2.46 17.72
C ILE A 97 -4.91 -2.05 19.07
N ARG A 98 -5.12 -0.75 19.25
CA ARG A 98 -5.75 -0.18 20.44
C ARG A 98 -6.92 0.71 20.03
N GLU A 99 -8.06 0.52 20.66
CA GLU A 99 -9.22 1.39 20.47
C GLU A 99 -8.95 2.78 21.05
N LYS A 100 -9.26 3.83 20.27
CA LYS A 100 -9.17 5.21 20.73
C LYS A 100 -10.31 5.49 21.71
N LYS A 101 -9.97 5.88 22.92
CA LYS A 101 -10.96 6.42 23.85
C LYS A 101 -11.40 7.79 23.32
N ARG A 102 -12.69 7.91 23.07
CA ARG A 102 -13.34 9.20 22.76
C ARG A 102 -13.61 9.97 24.06
#